data_510b10e8bf66b06c121805c79c162777
#
_entry.id   510b10e8bf66b06c121805c79c162777
#
_cell.length_a   1.000
_cell.length_b   1.000
_cell.length_c   1.000
_cell.angle_alpha   90.00
_cell.angle_beta   90.00
_cell.angle_gamma   90.00
#
_symmetry.space_group_name_H-M   'P 1'
#
loop_
_entity.id
_entity.type
_entity.pdbx_description
1 polymer ?
#
loop_
_entity_poly.entity_id
_entity_poly.type
_entity_poly.pdbx_seq_one_letter_code
_entity_poly.pdbx_strand_id
1 'polypeptide(L)'
;METSRERCEEQSAVKKERQATPNPPPQRQTEIDRSHVLHTKRLYWFGRRTQDIALSLIALLILWPLMLIVALVIWIDSPGASPIFAQARVGRDGKRFMFLKFRSMIPNAEERLTELLDKNEMDGPVFKIKDDPRITRVGRFLRKTSIDELPQLLNILKGDMSIVGPRPALPREVEQYSAYEKQRLYVTPGLTCYWQIQPNRNDLSFAEWMALDLKYVRERSFATDWKIILKTVGAVLGMNGE
;
A
#
# COMPACT_ATOMS: atom_id res chain seq x y z
N MET A 1 -14.54 23.13 29.12
CA MET A 1 -13.41 22.26 29.51
C MET A 1 -13.81 20.80 29.69
N GLU A 2 -15.06 20.50 29.96
CA GLU A 2 -15.62 19.13 30.11
C GLU A 2 -15.64 18.31 28.81
N THR A 3 -15.92 18.91 27.67
CA THR A 3 -16.09 18.21 26.35
C THR A 3 -14.83 17.58 25.76
N SER A 4 -13.63 17.95 26.21
CA SER A 4 -12.38 17.35 25.72
C SER A 4 -11.98 16.10 26.50
N ARG A 5 -12.34 16.03 27.77
CA ARG A 5 -12.09 14.86 28.62
C ARG A 5 -13.03 13.70 28.30
N GLU A 6 -14.30 13.99 28.14
CA GLU A 6 -15.33 13.02 27.74
C GLU A 6 -15.00 12.37 26.38
N ARG A 7 -14.58 13.16 25.38
CA ARG A 7 -14.13 12.63 24.08
C ARG A 7 -12.89 11.72 24.18
N CYS A 8 -11.98 12.04 25.09
CA CYS A 8 -10.77 11.23 25.29
C CYS A 8 -11.09 9.89 26.00
N GLU A 9 -12.04 9.90 26.92
CA GLU A 9 -12.53 8.71 27.64
C GLU A 9 -13.38 7.83 26.70
N GLU A 10 -14.22 8.43 25.89
CA GLU A 10 -15.02 7.71 24.89
C GLU A 10 -14.15 7.05 23.80
N GLN A 11 -13.12 7.74 23.32
CA GLN A 11 -12.14 7.18 22.39
C GLN A 11 -11.31 6.06 23.03
N SER A 12 -10.96 6.18 24.32
CA SER A 12 -10.23 5.13 25.04
C SER A 12 -11.11 3.92 25.35
N ALA A 13 -12.41 4.13 25.61
CA ALA A 13 -13.38 3.06 25.81
C ALA A 13 -13.65 2.29 24.49
N VAL A 14 -13.85 3.00 23.38
CA VAL A 14 -13.99 2.40 22.04
C VAL A 14 -12.73 1.62 21.63
N LYS A 15 -11.52 2.11 22.01
CA LYS A 15 -10.26 1.40 21.77
C LYS A 15 -10.13 0.14 22.62
N LYS A 16 -10.59 0.17 23.88
CA LYS A 16 -10.63 -1.02 24.76
C LYS A 16 -11.66 -2.04 24.29
N GLU A 17 -12.81 -1.60 23.80
CA GLU A 17 -13.88 -2.47 23.28
C GLU A 17 -13.47 -3.14 21.97
N ARG A 18 -12.75 -2.46 21.07
CA ARG A 18 -12.15 -3.04 19.86
C ARG A 18 -11.05 -4.06 20.17
N GLN A 19 -10.33 -3.92 21.28
CA GLN A 19 -9.35 -4.90 21.74
C GLN A 19 -9.98 -6.11 22.46
N ALA A 20 -11.20 -5.98 22.97
CA ALA A 20 -11.91 -7.01 23.72
C ALA A 20 -12.90 -7.82 22.86
N THR A 21 -13.17 -7.43 21.61
CA THR A 21 -13.95 -8.28 20.70
C THR A 21 -13.09 -9.48 20.32
N PRO A 22 -13.48 -10.71 20.65
CA PRO A 22 -12.79 -11.90 20.15
C PRO A 22 -12.78 -11.80 18.63
N ASN A 23 -11.63 -12.04 18.02
CA ASN A 23 -11.54 -12.19 16.56
C ASN A 23 -12.70 -13.06 16.11
N PRO A 24 -13.47 -12.65 15.07
CA PRO A 24 -14.55 -13.50 14.57
C PRO A 24 -13.99 -14.90 14.35
N PRO A 25 -14.74 -15.96 14.70
CA PRO A 25 -14.24 -17.33 14.58
C PRO A 25 -13.65 -17.50 13.19
N PRO A 26 -12.52 -18.18 13.04
CA PRO A 26 -11.84 -18.30 11.76
C PRO A 26 -12.85 -18.90 10.78
N GLN A 27 -13.44 -18.05 9.93
CA GLN A 27 -14.12 -18.51 8.72
C GLN A 27 -13.13 -19.50 8.13
N ARG A 28 -13.54 -20.74 7.84
CA ARG A 28 -12.67 -21.79 7.29
C ARG A 28 -11.79 -21.14 6.25
N GLN A 29 -10.56 -20.82 6.69
CA GLN A 29 -9.59 -20.06 5.89
C GLN A 29 -9.19 -21.00 4.77
N THR A 30 -9.91 -20.94 3.66
CA THR A 30 -9.66 -21.80 2.52
C THR A 30 -8.26 -21.50 2.02
N GLU A 31 -7.38 -22.46 2.24
CA GLU A 31 -6.02 -22.41 1.74
C GLU A 31 -6.06 -22.27 0.21
N ILE A 32 -5.34 -21.30 -0.31
CA ILE A 32 -5.24 -21.08 -1.75
C ILE A 32 -4.19 -22.02 -2.27
N ASP A 33 -4.58 -22.93 -3.17
CA ASP A 33 -3.61 -23.79 -3.85
C ASP A 33 -2.66 -22.94 -4.71
N ARG A 34 -1.39 -22.84 -4.24
CA ARG A 34 -0.34 -22.09 -4.91
C ARG A 34 -0.09 -22.62 -6.32
N SER A 35 -0.16 -23.94 -6.52
CA SER A 35 0.06 -24.57 -7.84
C SER A 35 -1.02 -24.11 -8.82
N HIS A 36 -2.27 -24.06 -8.39
CA HIS A 36 -3.37 -23.54 -9.19
C HIS A 36 -3.18 -22.05 -9.50
N VAL A 37 -2.69 -21.23 -8.57
CA VAL A 37 -2.39 -19.80 -8.80
C VAL A 37 -1.36 -19.61 -9.90
N LEU A 38 -0.29 -20.42 -9.91
CA LEU A 38 0.84 -20.27 -10.82
C LEU A 38 0.59 -20.88 -12.21
N HIS A 39 -0.09 -22.03 -12.28
CA HIS A 39 -0.21 -22.80 -13.52
C HIS A 39 -1.50 -22.52 -14.29
N THR A 40 -2.55 -22.05 -13.61
CA THR A 40 -3.77 -21.62 -14.28
C THR A 40 -3.59 -20.23 -14.90
N LYS A 41 -4.26 -19.99 -16.02
CA LYS A 41 -4.32 -18.67 -16.66
C LYS A 41 -2.97 -18.15 -17.20
N ARG A 42 -2.13 -18.99 -17.80
CA ARG A 42 -0.85 -18.52 -18.42
C ARG A 42 -1.03 -17.33 -19.36
N LEU A 43 -2.10 -17.34 -20.17
CA LEU A 43 -2.42 -16.24 -21.06
C LEU A 43 -2.72 -14.94 -20.30
N TYR A 44 -3.41 -15.06 -19.16
CA TYR A 44 -3.65 -13.90 -18.27
C TYR A 44 -2.32 -13.31 -17.74
N TRP A 45 -1.38 -14.15 -17.28
CA TRP A 45 -0.09 -13.66 -16.78
C TRP A 45 0.72 -12.94 -17.86
N PHE A 46 0.74 -13.50 -19.07
CA PHE A 46 1.44 -12.89 -20.21
C PHE A 46 0.76 -11.56 -20.58
N GLY A 47 -0.53 -11.55 -20.82
CA GLY A 47 -1.27 -10.34 -21.20
C GLY A 47 -1.23 -9.26 -20.10
N ARG A 48 -1.32 -9.67 -18.83
CA ARG A 48 -1.14 -8.76 -17.69
C ARG A 48 0.24 -8.11 -17.73
N ARG A 49 1.30 -8.86 -17.97
CA ARG A 49 2.66 -8.31 -18.06
C ARG A 49 2.80 -7.32 -19.21
N THR A 50 2.23 -7.64 -20.38
CA THR A 50 2.21 -6.74 -21.53
C THR A 50 1.46 -5.44 -21.20
N GLN A 51 0.29 -5.56 -20.55
CA GLN A 51 -0.49 -4.41 -20.07
C GLN A 51 0.30 -3.56 -19.07
N ASP A 52 0.95 -4.17 -18.09
CA ASP A 52 1.78 -3.48 -17.08
C ASP A 52 2.89 -2.66 -17.76
N ILE A 53 3.60 -3.25 -18.71
CA ILE A 53 4.67 -2.56 -19.46
C ILE A 53 4.10 -1.40 -20.28
N ALA A 54 3.06 -1.67 -21.07
CA ALA A 54 2.48 -0.66 -21.97
C ALA A 54 1.95 0.55 -21.20
N LEU A 55 1.12 0.32 -20.17
CA LEU A 55 0.54 1.40 -19.37
C LEU A 55 1.60 2.17 -18.57
N SER A 56 2.61 1.47 -18.02
CA SER A 56 3.68 2.14 -17.29
C SER A 56 4.57 2.99 -18.20
N LEU A 57 4.88 2.52 -19.42
CA LEU A 57 5.63 3.31 -20.39
C LEU A 57 4.85 4.55 -20.81
N ILE A 58 3.57 4.40 -21.14
CA ILE A 58 2.70 5.54 -21.51
C ILE A 58 2.63 6.55 -20.35
N ALA A 59 2.41 6.07 -19.13
CA ALA A 59 2.35 6.94 -17.96
C ALA A 59 3.67 7.68 -17.73
N LEU A 60 4.82 7.01 -17.83
CA LEU A 60 6.13 7.64 -17.71
C LEU A 60 6.38 8.67 -18.81
N LEU A 61 6.05 8.37 -20.07
CA LEU A 61 6.20 9.31 -21.19
C LEU A 61 5.36 10.58 -21.02
N ILE A 62 4.20 10.47 -20.39
CA ILE A 62 3.33 11.64 -20.14
C ILE A 62 3.74 12.37 -18.87
N LEU A 63 4.09 11.66 -17.80
CA LEU A 63 4.26 12.22 -16.46
C LEU A 63 5.70 12.59 -16.11
N TRP A 64 6.71 12.27 -16.96
CA TRP A 64 8.11 12.58 -16.63
C TRP A 64 8.38 14.07 -16.37
N PRO A 65 7.74 15.06 -17.07
CA PRO A 65 7.99 16.47 -16.75
C PRO A 65 7.47 16.82 -15.35
N LEU A 66 6.27 16.30 -14.98
CA LEU A 66 5.74 16.45 -13.64
C LEU A 66 6.66 15.80 -12.60
N MET A 67 7.19 14.62 -12.89
CA MET A 67 8.11 13.93 -11.97
C MET A 67 9.40 14.72 -11.73
N LEU A 68 9.92 15.42 -12.74
CA LEU A 68 11.08 16.32 -12.60
C LEU A 68 10.75 17.53 -11.70
N ILE A 69 9.60 18.15 -11.92
CA ILE A 69 9.14 19.27 -11.09
C ILE A 69 8.99 18.83 -9.64
N VAL A 70 8.34 17.70 -9.40
CA VAL A 70 8.17 17.14 -8.05
C VAL A 70 9.52 16.83 -7.40
N ALA A 71 10.47 16.25 -8.13
CA ALA A 71 11.80 15.97 -7.62
C ALA A 71 12.53 17.26 -7.22
N LEU A 72 12.42 18.32 -8.00
CA LEU A 72 13.00 19.64 -7.70
C LEU A 72 12.35 20.26 -6.45
N VAL A 73 11.01 20.20 -6.35
CA VAL A 73 10.30 20.73 -5.18
C VAL A 73 10.71 20.00 -3.90
N ILE A 74 10.84 18.67 -3.94
CA ILE A 74 11.31 17.88 -2.79
C ILE A 74 12.76 18.23 -2.44
N TRP A 75 13.62 18.41 -3.44
CA TRP A 75 15.03 18.76 -3.21
C TRP A 75 15.15 20.12 -2.51
N ILE A 76 14.27 21.08 -2.83
CA ILE A 76 14.21 22.40 -2.17
C ILE A 76 13.62 22.27 -0.76
N ASP A 77 12.54 21.46 -0.56
CA ASP A 77 11.87 21.25 0.73
C ASP A 77 12.75 20.49 1.75
N SER A 78 13.61 19.60 1.25
CA SER A 78 14.48 18.75 2.08
C SER A 78 15.91 18.73 1.56
N PRO A 79 16.69 19.83 1.74
CA PRO A 79 18.07 19.93 1.25
C PRO A 79 18.96 18.81 1.80
N GLY A 80 19.81 18.24 0.94
CA GLY A 80 20.73 17.15 1.30
C GLY A 80 20.11 15.75 1.29
N ALA A 81 18.81 15.62 1.08
CA ALA A 81 18.14 14.32 0.96
C ALA A 81 17.78 14.01 -0.51
N SER A 82 17.88 12.73 -0.90
CA SER A 82 17.42 12.31 -2.24
C SER A 82 15.92 12.54 -2.40
N PRO A 83 15.43 13.11 -3.51
CA PRO A 83 14.02 13.20 -3.82
C PRO A 83 13.31 11.84 -3.93
N ILE A 84 14.07 10.80 -4.29
CA ILE A 84 13.57 9.42 -4.35
C ILE A 84 13.93 8.71 -3.04
N PHE A 85 12.92 8.16 -2.42
CA PHE A 85 13.05 7.25 -1.29
C PHE A 85 12.96 5.80 -1.79
N ALA A 86 13.91 4.98 -1.36
CA ALA A 86 13.97 3.56 -1.70
C ALA A 86 13.96 2.72 -0.42
N GLN A 87 13.07 1.73 -0.36
CA GLN A 87 12.90 0.87 0.81
C GLN A 87 12.75 -0.59 0.38
N ALA A 88 13.40 -1.51 1.11
CA ALA A 88 13.23 -2.94 0.86
C ALA A 88 11.79 -3.38 1.16
N ARG A 89 11.17 -4.04 0.20
CA ARG A 89 9.85 -4.64 0.29
C ARG A 89 9.88 -6.09 -0.17
N VAL A 90 8.85 -6.84 0.21
CA VAL A 90 8.70 -8.24 -0.16
C VAL A 90 7.69 -8.35 -1.30
N GLY A 91 8.13 -8.96 -2.39
CA GLY A 91 7.34 -9.23 -3.59
C GLY A 91 6.86 -10.67 -3.67
N ARG A 92 6.55 -11.11 -4.90
CA ARG A 92 6.09 -12.47 -5.14
C ARG A 92 7.11 -13.51 -4.68
N ASP A 93 6.60 -14.58 -4.11
CA ASP A 93 7.38 -15.71 -3.59
C ASP A 93 8.41 -15.32 -2.52
N GLY A 94 8.19 -14.22 -1.81
CA GLY A 94 9.08 -13.75 -0.74
C GLY A 94 10.34 -13.02 -1.26
N LYS A 95 10.49 -12.78 -2.54
CA LYS A 95 11.65 -12.07 -3.11
C LYS A 95 11.66 -10.62 -2.68
N ARG A 96 12.79 -10.15 -2.14
CA ARG A 96 12.98 -8.75 -1.76
C ARG A 96 13.31 -7.90 -3.00
N PHE A 97 12.77 -6.68 -3.04
CA PHE A 97 13.08 -5.68 -4.06
C PHE A 97 13.12 -4.28 -3.45
N MET A 98 13.70 -3.33 -4.17
CA MET A 98 13.75 -1.92 -3.75
C MET A 98 12.50 -1.20 -4.29
N PHE A 99 11.57 -0.91 -3.39
CA PHE A 99 10.36 -0.15 -3.64
C PHE A 99 10.69 1.33 -3.72
N LEU A 100 10.29 1.99 -4.81
CA LEU A 100 10.60 3.39 -5.09
C LEU A 100 9.39 4.28 -4.86
N LYS A 101 9.59 5.43 -4.23
CA LYS A 101 8.58 6.50 -4.15
C LYS A 101 9.25 7.87 -4.03
N PHE A 102 8.53 8.93 -4.29
CA PHE A 102 8.99 10.25 -3.91
C PHE A 102 9.03 10.40 -2.40
N ARG A 103 10.03 11.13 -1.90
CA ARG A 103 10.19 11.39 -0.48
C ARG A 103 9.07 12.31 -0.01
N SER A 104 8.25 11.84 0.90
CA SER A 104 7.14 12.58 1.52
C SER A 104 7.33 12.81 3.02
N MET A 105 8.46 12.30 3.56
CA MET A 105 8.83 12.42 4.98
C MET A 105 10.20 13.08 5.13
N ILE A 106 10.47 13.59 6.34
CA ILE A 106 11.77 14.12 6.73
C ILE A 106 12.90 13.08 6.54
N PRO A 107 14.16 13.48 6.34
CA PRO A 107 15.26 12.56 6.03
C PRO A 107 15.45 11.43 7.04
N ASN A 108 15.33 11.71 8.33
CA ASN A 108 15.52 10.76 9.44
C ASN A 108 14.20 10.11 9.94
N ALA A 109 13.19 10.02 9.08
CA ALA A 109 11.86 9.50 9.46
C ALA A 109 11.87 8.05 9.95
N GLU A 110 12.77 7.20 9.45
CA GLU A 110 12.87 5.80 9.90
C GLU A 110 13.47 5.68 11.31
N GLU A 111 14.44 6.52 11.65
CA GLU A 111 15.04 6.58 12.99
C GLU A 111 14.00 7.00 14.05
N ARG A 112 13.14 7.95 13.68
CA ARG A 112 12.06 8.45 14.55
C ARG A 112 10.85 7.51 14.65
N LEU A 113 10.86 6.40 13.92
CA LEU A 113 9.75 5.45 13.97
C LEU A 113 9.59 4.84 15.37
N THR A 114 10.71 4.52 16.04
CA THR A 114 10.69 3.91 17.39
C THR A 114 10.00 4.79 18.43
N GLU A 115 10.13 6.11 18.30
CA GLU A 115 9.49 7.09 19.20
C GLU A 115 7.96 7.17 19.01
N LEU A 116 7.47 6.63 17.89
CA LEU A 116 6.06 6.75 17.48
C LEU A 116 5.31 5.41 17.55
N LEU A 117 5.95 4.31 17.94
CA LEU A 117 5.32 2.99 17.95
C LEU A 117 4.07 2.94 18.84
N ASP A 118 4.10 3.62 19.97
CA ASP A 118 2.97 3.69 20.91
C ASP A 118 1.76 4.45 20.36
N LYS A 119 1.96 5.24 19.28
CA LYS A 119 0.91 6.00 18.60
C LYS A 119 0.31 5.25 17.40
N ASN A 120 0.67 3.98 17.21
CA ASN A 120 0.13 3.18 16.12
C ASN A 120 -1.40 3.06 16.24
N GLU A 121 -2.11 3.45 15.19
CA GLU A 121 -3.58 3.36 15.09
C GLU A 121 -4.04 2.08 14.40
N MET A 122 -3.12 1.33 13.79
CA MET A 122 -3.42 0.09 13.08
C MET A 122 -3.19 -1.12 13.98
N ASP A 123 -4.03 -2.12 13.85
CA ASP A 123 -3.82 -3.44 14.42
C ASP A 123 -2.83 -4.28 13.59
N GLY A 124 -2.30 -5.36 14.17
CA GLY A 124 -1.35 -6.24 13.49
C GLY A 124 0.04 -5.63 13.29
N PRO A 125 0.84 -6.16 12.34
CA PRO A 125 2.24 -5.77 12.16
C PRO A 125 2.45 -4.47 11.36
N VAL A 126 1.37 -3.86 10.87
CA VAL A 126 1.43 -2.65 10.06
C VAL A 126 1.42 -1.42 10.95
N PHE A 127 2.30 -0.45 10.63
CA PHE A 127 2.34 0.82 11.32
C PHE A 127 1.62 1.91 10.52
N LYS A 128 0.67 2.59 11.17
CA LYS A 128 -0.08 3.71 10.60
C LYS A 128 -0.46 4.72 11.68
N ILE A 129 -0.22 6.00 11.39
CA ILE A 129 -0.70 7.16 12.17
C ILE A 129 -1.38 8.10 11.19
N LYS A 130 -2.58 8.58 11.53
CA LYS A 130 -3.38 9.48 10.69
C LYS A 130 -2.67 10.82 10.48
N ASP A 131 -2.16 11.42 11.55
CA ASP A 131 -1.40 12.68 11.52
C ASP A 131 0.08 12.40 11.86
N ASP A 132 0.79 11.72 10.95
CA ASP A 132 2.18 11.35 11.14
C ASP A 132 3.08 12.62 11.11
N PRO A 133 3.74 12.97 12.24
CA PRO A 133 4.55 14.19 12.34
C PRO A 133 5.81 14.18 11.46
N ARG A 134 6.16 13.03 10.89
CA ARG A 134 7.31 12.88 10.00
C ARG A 134 7.02 13.35 8.57
N ILE A 135 5.73 13.56 8.23
CA ILE A 135 5.32 13.98 6.89
C ILE A 135 5.58 15.48 6.71
N THR A 136 6.33 15.85 5.64
CA THR A 136 6.57 17.27 5.32
C THR A 136 5.31 17.93 4.75
N ARG A 137 5.31 19.28 4.64
CA ARG A 137 4.17 20.00 4.03
C ARG A 137 3.98 19.60 2.57
N VAL A 138 5.06 19.52 1.81
CA VAL A 138 5.08 19.03 0.42
C VAL A 138 4.64 17.57 0.38
N GLY A 139 5.17 16.74 1.29
CA GLY A 139 4.83 15.33 1.41
C GLY A 139 3.34 15.07 1.65
N ARG A 140 2.68 15.92 2.42
CA ARG A 140 1.22 15.83 2.65
C ARG A 140 0.42 16.02 1.36
N PHE A 141 0.80 17.01 0.56
CA PHE A 141 0.19 17.22 -0.75
C PHE A 141 0.44 16.03 -1.70
N LEU A 142 1.68 15.54 -1.76
CA LEU A 142 2.05 14.41 -2.61
C LEU A 142 1.27 13.14 -2.25
N ARG A 143 1.09 12.84 -0.96
CA ARG A 143 0.30 11.70 -0.49
C ARG A 143 -1.18 11.85 -0.81
N LYS A 144 -1.74 13.04 -0.56
CA LYS A 144 -3.15 13.32 -0.87
C LYS A 144 -3.48 13.13 -2.35
N THR A 145 -2.53 13.43 -3.23
CA THR A 145 -2.67 13.29 -4.69
C THR A 145 -2.12 11.97 -5.22
N SER A 146 -1.53 11.11 -4.36
CA SER A 146 -0.82 9.88 -4.73
C SER A 146 0.33 10.09 -5.73
N ILE A 147 0.82 11.32 -5.91
CA ILE A 147 1.94 11.64 -6.79
C ILE A 147 3.23 11.01 -6.27
N ASP A 148 3.36 10.83 -4.94
CA ASP A 148 4.52 10.17 -4.34
C ASP A 148 4.71 8.72 -4.81
N GLU A 149 3.70 8.09 -5.37
CA GLU A 149 3.76 6.72 -5.85
C GLU A 149 4.22 6.57 -7.32
N LEU A 150 4.34 7.67 -8.08
CA LEU A 150 4.73 7.62 -9.50
C LEU A 150 6.06 6.90 -9.78
N PRO A 151 7.12 6.98 -8.93
CA PRO A 151 8.36 6.23 -9.17
C PRO A 151 8.17 4.70 -9.16
N GLN A 152 7.08 4.17 -8.60
CA GLN A 152 6.76 2.73 -8.64
C GLN A 152 6.50 2.23 -10.08
N LEU A 153 6.20 3.11 -11.04
CA LEU A 153 6.11 2.75 -12.46
C LEU A 153 7.43 2.10 -12.95
N LEU A 154 8.57 2.50 -12.41
CA LEU A 154 9.86 1.86 -12.69
C LEU A 154 9.95 0.44 -12.09
N ASN A 155 9.38 0.21 -10.90
CA ASN A 155 9.29 -1.13 -10.33
C ASN A 155 8.38 -2.04 -11.16
N ILE A 156 7.30 -1.48 -11.74
CA ILE A 156 6.42 -2.22 -12.63
C ILE A 156 7.17 -2.59 -13.93
N LEU A 157 7.90 -1.67 -14.53
CA LEU A 157 8.70 -1.97 -15.73
C LEU A 157 9.77 -3.03 -15.48
N LYS A 158 10.41 -3.02 -14.31
CA LYS A 158 11.38 -4.05 -13.91
C LYS A 158 10.72 -5.43 -13.70
N GLY A 159 9.44 -5.46 -13.36
CA GLY A 159 8.69 -6.69 -13.04
C GLY A 159 8.64 -7.03 -11.56
N ASP A 160 9.17 -6.17 -10.69
CA ASP A 160 9.06 -6.29 -9.24
C ASP A 160 7.62 -6.10 -8.77
N MET A 161 6.88 -5.23 -9.49
CA MET A 161 5.48 -4.89 -9.24
C MET A 161 4.62 -5.02 -10.50
N SER A 162 3.32 -4.95 -10.31
CA SER A 162 2.27 -4.84 -11.32
C SER A 162 1.43 -3.59 -11.04
N ILE A 163 0.59 -3.19 -11.96
CA ILE A 163 -0.38 -2.10 -11.70
C ILE A 163 -1.37 -2.53 -10.62
N VAL A 164 -1.91 -3.75 -10.70
CA VAL A 164 -2.89 -4.25 -9.73
C VAL A 164 -2.30 -5.43 -8.94
N GLY A 165 -2.48 -5.45 -7.63
CA GLY A 165 -2.03 -6.54 -6.76
C GLY A 165 -1.97 -6.14 -5.30
N PRO A 166 -1.75 -7.07 -4.38
CA PRO A 166 -1.54 -6.79 -2.96
C PRO A 166 -0.45 -5.73 -2.75
N ARG A 167 -0.63 -4.81 -1.80
CA ARG A 167 0.41 -3.83 -1.46
C ARG A 167 1.70 -4.54 -1.03
N PRO A 168 2.89 -4.15 -1.52
CA PRO A 168 4.14 -4.77 -1.11
C PRO A 168 4.43 -4.53 0.37
N ALA A 169 4.57 -5.61 1.14
CA ALA A 169 4.80 -5.59 2.58
C ALA A 169 6.26 -5.29 2.95
N LEU A 170 6.49 -4.77 4.15
CA LEU A 170 7.84 -4.69 4.72
C LEU A 170 8.35 -6.07 5.14
N PRO A 171 9.67 -6.33 5.09
CA PRO A 171 10.23 -7.60 5.59
C PRO A 171 9.80 -7.92 7.02
N ARG A 172 9.82 -6.95 7.92
CA ARG A 172 9.40 -7.09 9.33
C ARG A 172 7.92 -7.45 9.50
N GLU A 173 7.05 -7.02 8.56
CA GLU A 173 5.64 -7.38 8.56
C GLU A 173 5.47 -8.84 8.16
N VAL A 174 6.17 -9.26 7.09
CA VAL A 174 6.11 -10.64 6.56
C VAL A 174 6.65 -11.66 7.57
N GLU A 175 7.62 -11.29 8.39
CA GLU A 175 8.17 -12.13 9.45
C GLU A 175 7.08 -12.50 10.49
N GLN A 176 6.12 -11.61 10.71
CA GLN A 176 5.00 -11.80 11.64
C GLN A 176 3.77 -12.45 11.00
N TYR A 177 3.76 -12.63 9.66
CA TYR A 177 2.62 -13.21 8.96
C TYR A 177 2.44 -14.69 9.25
N SER A 178 1.20 -15.08 9.54
CA SER A 178 0.77 -16.48 9.56
C SER A 178 0.84 -17.12 8.17
N ALA A 179 0.64 -18.43 8.08
CA ALA A 179 0.54 -19.14 6.80
C ALA A 179 -0.60 -18.60 5.91
N TYR A 180 -1.70 -18.13 6.53
CA TYR A 180 -2.83 -17.54 5.83
C TYR A 180 -2.46 -16.23 5.13
N GLU A 181 -1.83 -15.31 5.84
CA GLU A 181 -1.44 -14.00 5.32
C GLU A 181 -0.32 -14.11 4.27
N LYS A 182 0.59 -15.08 4.42
CA LYS A 182 1.66 -15.34 3.44
C LYS A 182 1.14 -15.72 2.06
N GLN A 183 -0.10 -16.19 1.93
CA GLN A 183 -0.70 -16.51 0.62
C GLN A 183 -0.82 -15.28 -0.30
N ARG A 184 -0.85 -14.05 0.26
CA ARG A 184 -0.81 -12.83 -0.55
C ARG A 184 0.44 -12.69 -1.41
N LEU A 185 1.53 -13.35 -1.00
CA LEU A 185 2.80 -13.37 -1.74
C LEU A 185 2.81 -14.33 -2.94
N TYR A 186 1.74 -15.06 -3.21
CA TYR A 186 1.64 -15.94 -4.37
C TYR A 186 1.52 -15.17 -5.70
N VAL A 187 1.24 -13.88 -5.66
CA VAL A 187 1.13 -13.01 -6.82
C VAL A 187 2.08 -11.81 -6.71
N THR A 188 2.39 -11.19 -7.85
CA THR A 188 3.18 -9.95 -7.89
C THR A 188 2.42 -8.83 -7.18
N PRO A 189 3.05 -8.06 -6.26
CA PRO A 189 2.43 -6.94 -5.59
C PRO A 189 2.07 -5.83 -6.58
N GLY A 190 1.11 -4.98 -6.22
CA GLY A 190 0.58 -3.94 -7.08
C GLY A 190 0.77 -2.52 -6.58
N LEU A 191 0.65 -1.58 -7.52
CA LEU A 191 0.52 -0.14 -7.26
C LEU A 191 -0.86 0.16 -6.65
N THR A 192 -1.90 -0.55 -7.09
CA THR A 192 -3.25 -0.47 -6.54
C THR A 192 -3.82 -1.84 -6.23
N CYS A 193 -4.83 -1.89 -5.36
CA CYS A 193 -5.45 -3.13 -4.88
C CYS A 193 -6.91 -2.93 -4.42
N TYR A 194 -7.57 -4.03 -4.04
CA TYR A 194 -8.97 -4.00 -3.63
C TYR A 194 -9.25 -3.08 -2.43
N TRP A 195 -8.40 -3.06 -1.42
CA TRP A 195 -8.66 -2.24 -0.24
C TRP A 195 -8.46 -0.74 -0.50
N GLN A 196 -7.52 -0.35 -1.39
CA GLN A 196 -7.30 1.06 -1.76
C GLN A 196 -8.49 1.71 -2.46
N ILE A 197 -9.33 0.92 -3.11
CA ILE A 197 -10.54 1.42 -3.79
C ILE A 197 -11.80 1.37 -2.91
N GLN A 198 -11.67 1.00 -1.62
CA GLN A 198 -12.80 1.03 -0.68
C GLN A 198 -13.06 2.45 -0.19
N PRO A 199 -14.33 2.85 -0.02
CA PRO A 199 -14.67 4.18 0.52
C PRO A 199 -14.11 4.42 1.93
N ASN A 200 -14.07 3.36 2.76
CA ASN A 200 -13.61 3.38 4.16
C ASN A 200 -12.20 2.81 4.34
N ARG A 201 -11.34 2.93 3.31
CA ARG A 201 -10.00 2.31 3.30
C ARG A 201 -9.12 2.65 4.50
N ASN A 202 -9.37 3.81 5.12
CA ASN A 202 -8.59 4.27 6.27
C ASN A 202 -9.02 3.63 7.59
N ASP A 203 -10.22 3.05 7.63
CA ASP A 203 -10.81 2.43 8.83
C ASP A 203 -10.73 0.90 8.81
N LEU A 204 -10.16 0.32 7.74
CA LEU A 204 -10.01 -1.13 7.60
C LEU A 204 -9.01 -1.66 8.61
N SER A 205 -9.39 -2.74 9.30
CA SER A 205 -8.50 -3.55 10.14
C SER A 205 -7.46 -4.31 9.30
N PHE A 206 -6.37 -4.76 9.93
CA PHE A 206 -5.39 -5.61 9.25
C PHE A 206 -6.01 -6.90 8.68
N ALA A 207 -6.94 -7.52 9.43
CA ALA A 207 -7.64 -8.72 8.98
C ALA A 207 -8.47 -8.47 7.71
N GLU A 208 -9.16 -7.34 7.63
CA GLU A 208 -9.93 -6.95 6.45
C GLU A 208 -9.01 -6.66 5.24
N TRP A 209 -7.86 -6.01 5.46
CA TRP A 209 -6.86 -5.84 4.41
C TRP A 209 -6.42 -7.18 3.84
N MET A 210 -6.06 -8.13 4.72
CA MET A 210 -5.64 -9.47 4.31
C MET A 210 -6.75 -10.21 3.56
N ALA A 211 -7.99 -10.12 4.03
CA ALA A 211 -9.12 -10.73 3.34
C ALA A 211 -9.32 -10.19 1.92
N LEU A 212 -9.17 -8.86 1.73
CA LEU A 212 -9.26 -8.22 0.41
C LEU A 212 -8.08 -8.57 -0.50
N ASP A 213 -6.86 -8.66 0.04
CA ASP A 213 -5.70 -9.10 -0.72
C ASP A 213 -5.85 -10.56 -1.17
N LEU A 214 -6.30 -11.45 -0.29
CA LEU A 214 -6.52 -12.85 -0.63
C LEU A 214 -7.72 -13.05 -1.57
N LYS A 215 -8.74 -12.20 -1.44
CA LYS A 215 -9.82 -12.13 -2.43
C LYS A 215 -9.27 -11.83 -3.82
N TYR A 216 -8.38 -10.84 -3.95
CA TYR A 216 -7.73 -10.55 -5.23
C TYR A 216 -6.95 -11.76 -5.75
N VAL A 217 -6.17 -12.44 -4.90
CA VAL A 217 -5.41 -13.64 -5.31
C VAL A 217 -6.33 -14.71 -5.91
N ARG A 218 -7.56 -14.87 -5.38
CA ARG A 218 -8.56 -15.84 -5.91
C ARG A 218 -9.24 -15.37 -7.19
N GLU A 219 -9.69 -14.11 -7.22
CA GLU A 219 -10.58 -13.57 -8.26
C GLU A 219 -9.85 -12.88 -9.42
N ARG A 220 -8.52 -12.79 -9.37
CA ARG A 220 -7.71 -12.08 -10.38
C ARG A 220 -8.08 -12.48 -11.80
N SER A 221 -8.33 -11.48 -12.62
CA SER A 221 -8.65 -11.61 -14.04
C SER A 221 -8.48 -10.24 -14.71
N PHE A 222 -8.45 -10.18 -16.04
CA PHE A 222 -8.44 -8.89 -16.74
C PHE A 222 -9.60 -8.00 -16.34
N ALA A 223 -10.81 -8.55 -16.23
CA ALA A 223 -11.98 -7.78 -15.81
C ALA A 223 -11.82 -7.21 -14.40
N THR A 224 -11.27 -8.00 -13.47
CA THR A 224 -10.97 -7.57 -12.10
C THR A 224 -9.92 -6.47 -12.09
N ASP A 225 -8.83 -6.65 -12.84
CA ASP A 225 -7.73 -5.66 -12.91
C ASP A 225 -8.23 -4.33 -13.48
N TRP A 226 -8.95 -4.34 -14.60
CA TRP A 226 -9.51 -3.12 -15.17
C TRP A 226 -10.54 -2.44 -14.26
N LYS A 227 -11.37 -3.20 -13.57
CA LYS A 227 -12.31 -2.65 -12.58
C LYS A 227 -11.58 -1.91 -11.46
N ILE A 228 -10.47 -2.46 -10.97
CA ILE A 228 -9.65 -1.82 -9.93
C ILE A 228 -8.96 -0.59 -10.49
N ILE A 229 -8.35 -0.66 -11.67
CA ILE A 229 -7.68 0.48 -12.33
C ILE A 229 -8.65 1.66 -12.50
N LEU A 230 -9.83 1.43 -13.09
CA LEU A 230 -10.81 2.49 -13.32
C LEU A 230 -11.29 3.14 -12.01
N LYS A 231 -11.53 2.34 -10.97
CA LYS A 231 -11.90 2.87 -9.64
C LYS A 231 -10.75 3.66 -9.00
N THR A 232 -9.50 3.22 -9.19
CA THR A 232 -8.31 3.94 -8.70
C THR A 232 -8.18 5.31 -9.37
N VAL A 233 -8.34 5.36 -10.70
CA VAL A 233 -8.32 6.64 -11.43
C VAL A 233 -9.39 7.59 -10.89
N GLY A 234 -10.61 7.10 -10.64
CA GLY A 234 -11.67 7.89 -10.01
C GLY A 234 -11.31 8.39 -8.61
N ALA A 235 -10.68 7.55 -7.78
CA ALA A 235 -10.25 7.91 -6.44
C ALA A 235 -9.13 8.97 -6.45
N VAL A 236 -8.16 8.84 -7.36
CA VAL A 236 -7.06 9.81 -7.52
C VAL A 236 -7.59 11.16 -8.01
N LEU A 237 -8.47 11.17 -9.01
CA LEU A 237 -9.09 12.41 -9.51
C LEU A 237 -9.98 13.08 -8.45
N GLY A 238 -10.61 12.31 -7.56
CA GLY A 238 -11.35 12.82 -6.40
C GLY A 238 -10.47 13.30 -5.25
N MET A 239 -9.12 13.29 -5.40
CA MET A 239 -8.15 13.63 -4.35
C MET A 239 -8.37 12.87 -3.03
N ASN A 240 -8.79 11.62 -3.14
CA ASN A 240 -9.00 10.74 -1.99
C ASN A 240 -7.71 9.96 -1.63
N GLY A 241 -6.54 10.51 -1.90
CA GLY A 241 -5.24 10.05 -1.42
C GLY A 241 -5.12 10.12 0.12
N GLU A 242 -4.10 9.53 0.71
CA GLU A 242 -3.84 9.61 2.16
C GLU A 242 -3.42 11.02 2.59
#